data_19f613b6606ccc72435e96bc59ff52b4
#
_entry.id   19f613b6606ccc72435e96bc59ff52b4
#
_cell.length_a   1.000
_cell.length_b   1.000
_cell.length_c   1.000
_cell.angle_alpha   90.00
_cell.angle_beta   90.00
_cell.angle_gamma   90.00
#
_symmetry.space_group_name_H-M   'P 1'
#
loop_
_entity.id
_entity.type
_entity.pdbx_description
1 polymer ?
#
loop_
_entity_poly.entity_id
_entity_poly.type
_entity_poly.pdbx_seq_one_letter_code
_entity_poly.pdbx_strand_id
1 'polypeptide(L)'
;MAKAKFERTKPHVNIGTIGHVDHGKTTLTAAITMALSQEGHAAAMRYDEIDKAPEEKARGITINTAHVEYETEHRHYAHVDCPGHADYVKNMITGAAQMDGAILVVSAADGPMPQTREHILLARQVGVPYIVVFLNKTDQVDDPELLERVEMEVREMLSSYDFPGDDVPIIKGSALKALEYLQNGGVAKGSKECECIFELMDAVDQYIPEPERASDKPFLMPVEDVFSITGRGTVATGRVERGTVKVQDTVEIVGLSDEKRSTVVTGVEMFRKLLDQAIAGDNIGVLLRGIQRNEIERGQVLAKPGSIHPHTHFNSEVYVLTKEEGGRHTQFFSGYRPHFYFRTTDVTGTIKLPDGVEMVMPGDNIEMEITLITPIAMDEGLRFAIREGGRTVASGVVHSIIE
;
A
#
# COMPACT_ATOMS: atom_id res chain seq x y z
N MET A 1 -25.83 9.33 18.17
CA MET A 1 -26.27 8.00 17.66
C MET A 1 -25.18 7.00 18.00
N ALA A 2 -25.52 5.77 18.44
CA ALA A 2 -24.55 4.70 18.63
C ALA A 2 -23.96 4.31 17.25
N LYS A 3 -22.63 4.11 17.19
CA LYS A 3 -22.00 3.62 15.96
C LYS A 3 -22.48 2.20 15.67
N ALA A 4 -22.66 1.87 14.39
CA ALA A 4 -22.97 0.52 13.97
C ALA A 4 -21.79 -0.42 14.30
N LYS A 5 -22.10 -1.68 14.55
CA LYS A 5 -21.10 -2.74 14.73
C LYS A 5 -20.75 -3.32 13.35
N PHE A 6 -19.48 -3.62 13.13
CA PHE A 6 -19.03 -4.30 11.91
C PHE A 6 -19.35 -5.80 12.03
N GLU A 7 -20.02 -6.35 11.03
CA GLU A 7 -20.31 -7.78 10.93
C GLU A 7 -19.50 -8.38 9.78
N ARG A 8 -18.73 -9.44 10.06
CA ARG A 8 -17.93 -10.15 9.07
C ARG A 8 -18.80 -11.18 8.36
N THR A 9 -19.41 -10.77 7.26
CA THR A 9 -20.30 -11.64 6.45
C THR A 9 -19.58 -12.26 5.26
N LYS A 10 -18.46 -11.66 4.81
CA LYS A 10 -17.69 -12.05 3.63
C LYS A 10 -16.19 -12.06 3.95
N PRO A 11 -15.36 -12.83 3.18
CA PRO A 11 -13.92 -12.74 3.23
C PRO A 11 -13.45 -11.31 2.97
N HIS A 12 -12.45 -10.85 3.73
CA HIS A 12 -11.90 -9.50 3.64
C HIS A 12 -10.59 -9.50 2.87
N VAL A 13 -10.49 -8.64 1.84
CA VAL A 13 -9.30 -8.49 1.00
C VAL A 13 -8.93 -7.02 0.91
N ASN A 14 -7.65 -6.71 1.06
CA ASN A 14 -7.12 -5.37 0.88
C ASN A 14 -6.58 -5.23 -0.55
N ILE A 15 -7.12 -4.32 -1.31
CA ILE A 15 -6.63 -3.97 -2.64
C ILE A 15 -6.34 -2.48 -2.73
N GLY A 16 -5.74 -2.05 -3.81
CA GLY A 16 -5.59 -0.61 -4.04
C GLY A 16 -5.16 -0.31 -5.46
N THR A 17 -5.28 0.96 -5.82
CA THR A 17 -4.86 1.49 -7.13
C THR A 17 -3.44 2.00 -7.09
N ILE A 18 -2.62 1.56 -8.03
CA ILE A 18 -1.25 2.01 -8.28
C ILE A 18 -1.09 2.43 -9.74
N GLY A 19 -0.06 3.17 -10.07
CA GLY A 19 0.22 3.63 -11.44
C GLY A 19 0.57 5.11 -11.51
N HIS A 20 0.88 5.57 -12.70
CA HIS A 20 1.36 6.94 -12.96
C HIS A 20 0.34 8.01 -12.54
N VAL A 21 0.81 9.24 -12.27
CA VAL A 21 -0.05 10.42 -12.11
C VAL A 21 -0.91 10.62 -13.37
N ASP A 22 -2.13 11.09 -13.21
CA ASP A 22 -3.10 11.35 -14.30
C ASP A 22 -3.57 10.13 -15.12
N HIS A 23 -3.17 8.91 -14.75
CA HIS A 23 -3.71 7.68 -15.38
C HIS A 23 -5.14 7.34 -14.93
N GLY A 24 -5.71 8.09 -13.95
CA GLY A 24 -7.11 8.00 -13.55
C GLY A 24 -7.42 7.02 -12.42
N LYS A 25 -6.46 6.80 -11.49
CA LYS A 25 -6.64 5.94 -10.31
C LYS A 25 -7.84 6.34 -9.45
N THR A 26 -7.84 7.59 -8.98
CA THR A 26 -8.92 8.12 -8.13
C THR A 26 -10.26 8.17 -8.87
N THR A 27 -10.24 8.46 -10.19
CA THR A 27 -11.44 8.39 -11.03
C THR A 27 -12.01 6.97 -11.11
N LEU A 28 -11.13 5.96 -11.24
CA LEU A 28 -11.53 4.56 -11.23
C LEU A 28 -12.11 4.16 -9.86
N THR A 29 -11.46 4.55 -8.76
CA THR A 29 -11.95 4.31 -7.40
C THR A 29 -13.34 4.92 -7.20
N ALA A 30 -13.57 6.15 -7.66
CA ALA A 30 -14.88 6.79 -7.62
C ALA A 30 -15.92 6.04 -8.48
N ALA A 31 -15.56 5.60 -9.68
CA ALA A 31 -16.44 4.85 -10.56
C ALA A 31 -16.85 3.50 -9.95
N ILE A 32 -15.90 2.76 -9.33
CA ILE A 32 -16.18 1.49 -8.63
C ILE A 32 -17.18 1.72 -7.49
N THR A 33 -16.90 2.68 -6.59
CA THR A 33 -17.80 2.93 -5.45
C THR A 33 -19.20 3.37 -5.89
N MET A 34 -19.29 4.18 -6.93
CA MET A 34 -20.56 4.67 -7.45
C MET A 34 -21.36 3.54 -8.14
N ALA A 35 -20.70 2.69 -8.94
CA ALA A 35 -21.35 1.54 -9.57
C ALA A 35 -21.87 0.54 -8.53
N LEU A 36 -21.03 0.14 -7.57
CA LEU A 36 -21.39 -0.82 -6.53
C LEU A 36 -22.40 -0.26 -5.52
N SER A 37 -22.47 1.06 -5.34
CA SER A 37 -23.49 1.68 -4.45
C SER A 37 -24.91 1.50 -4.94
N GLN A 38 -25.14 1.40 -6.25
CA GLN A 38 -26.45 1.15 -6.81
C GLN A 38 -26.97 -0.26 -6.50
N GLU A 39 -26.05 -1.19 -6.22
CA GLU A 39 -26.37 -2.56 -5.78
C GLU A 39 -26.42 -2.70 -4.25
N GLY A 40 -26.21 -1.60 -3.52
CA GLY A 40 -26.19 -1.62 -2.04
C GLY A 40 -24.88 -2.13 -1.45
N HIS A 41 -23.83 -2.30 -2.27
CA HIS A 41 -22.54 -2.90 -1.91
C HIS A 41 -21.46 -1.87 -1.54
N ALA A 42 -21.75 -0.58 -1.63
CA ALA A 42 -20.85 0.51 -1.27
C ALA A 42 -21.60 1.75 -0.80
N ALA A 43 -20.91 2.65 -0.11
CA ALA A 43 -21.29 4.05 -0.05
C ALA A 43 -20.69 4.76 -1.27
N ALA A 44 -21.54 5.37 -2.12
CA ALA A 44 -21.04 6.13 -3.25
C ALA A 44 -20.11 7.24 -2.77
N MET A 45 -18.91 7.30 -3.34
CA MET A 45 -17.94 8.35 -3.06
C MET A 45 -17.61 9.12 -4.35
N ARG A 46 -17.61 10.43 -4.25
CA ARG A 46 -17.22 11.30 -5.34
C ARG A 46 -15.70 11.49 -5.33
N TYR A 47 -15.15 11.90 -6.46
CA TYR A 47 -13.73 12.21 -6.58
C TYR A 47 -13.22 13.17 -5.48
N ASP A 48 -13.97 14.26 -5.22
CA ASP A 48 -13.67 15.27 -4.21
C ASP A 48 -13.90 14.82 -2.76
N GLU A 49 -14.48 13.65 -2.56
CA GLU A 49 -14.65 13.00 -1.27
C GLU A 49 -13.53 11.96 -1.00
N ILE A 50 -12.84 11.49 -2.04
CA ILE A 50 -11.64 10.67 -1.95
C ILE A 50 -10.43 11.58 -1.71
N ASP A 51 -10.15 12.51 -2.61
CA ASP A 51 -9.11 13.53 -2.47
C ASP A 51 -9.64 14.71 -1.66
N LYS A 52 -9.52 14.64 -0.33
CA LYS A 52 -10.17 15.59 0.59
C LYS A 52 -9.33 16.79 0.95
N ALA A 53 -8.00 16.63 0.96
CA ALA A 53 -7.10 17.66 1.43
C ALA A 53 -7.18 18.92 0.53
N PRO A 54 -7.13 20.14 1.10
CA PRO A 54 -7.16 21.36 0.28
C PRO A 54 -6.07 21.41 -0.77
N GLU A 55 -4.90 20.86 -0.48
CA GLU A 55 -3.77 20.79 -1.42
C GLU A 55 -4.02 19.81 -2.57
N GLU A 56 -4.66 18.68 -2.31
CA GLU A 56 -5.08 17.70 -3.31
C GLU A 56 -6.07 18.33 -4.29
N LYS A 57 -7.08 19.01 -3.75
CA LYS A 57 -8.08 19.72 -4.55
C LYS A 57 -7.48 20.87 -5.38
N ALA A 58 -6.52 21.60 -4.82
CA ALA A 58 -5.87 22.72 -5.50
C ALA A 58 -4.95 22.26 -6.64
N ARG A 59 -4.30 21.10 -6.50
CA ARG A 59 -3.37 20.55 -7.48
C ARG A 59 -3.99 19.52 -8.42
N GLY A 60 -5.16 18.98 -8.08
CA GLY A 60 -5.82 17.90 -8.83
C GLY A 60 -5.07 16.58 -8.79
N ILE A 61 -4.26 16.34 -7.76
CA ILE A 61 -3.46 15.11 -7.59
C ILE A 61 -3.64 14.54 -6.18
N THR A 62 -3.64 13.21 -6.06
CA THR A 62 -3.64 12.52 -4.78
C THR A 62 -2.28 12.66 -4.11
N ILE A 63 -2.27 13.10 -2.86
CA ILE A 63 -1.06 13.28 -2.02
C ILE A 63 -1.00 12.20 -0.96
N ASN A 64 -2.08 11.99 -0.24
CA ASN A 64 -2.21 11.00 0.82
C ASN A 64 -2.97 9.77 0.32
N THR A 65 -2.72 8.63 0.95
CA THR A 65 -3.54 7.44 0.70
C THR A 65 -4.97 7.67 1.19
N ALA A 66 -5.95 7.32 0.38
CA ALA A 66 -7.35 7.33 0.78
C ALA A 66 -7.86 5.90 0.92
N HIS A 67 -8.63 5.64 1.98
CA HIS A 67 -9.21 4.32 2.25
C HIS A 67 -10.70 4.35 1.95
N VAL A 68 -11.14 3.42 1.13
CA VAL A 68 -12.53 3.27 0.68
C VAL A 68 -12.99 1.85 0.95
N GLU A 69 -14.27 1.68 1.34
CA GLU A 69 -14.90 0.39 1.63
C GLU A 69 -15.95 0.07 0.58
N TYR A 70 -15.95 -1.14 0.05
CA TYR A 70 -17.02 -1.68 -0.78
C TYR A 70 -17.04 -3.21 -0.79
N GLU A 71 -18.09 -3.78 -1.36
CA GLU A 71 -18.25 -5.22 -1.46
C GLU A 71 -18.60 -5.63 -2.90
N THR A 72 -18.28 -6.87 -3.23
CA THR A 72 -18.89 -7.61 -4.34
C THR A 72 -19.90 -8.62 -3.78
N GLU A 73 -20.49 -9.45 -4.60
CA GLU A 73 -21.31 -10.57 -4.12
C GLU A 73 -20.50 -11.54 -3.26
N HIS A 74 -19.20 -11.64 -3.49
CA HIS A 74 -18.32 -12.66 -2.91
C HIS A 74 -17.45 -12.14 -1.78
N ARG A 75 -17.01 -10.87 -1.81
CA ARG A 75 -15.96 -10.35 -0.92
C ARG A 75 -16.24 -8.95 -0.42
N HIS A 76 -15.63 -8.64 0.72
CA HIS A 76 -15.53 -7.30 1.29
C HIS A 76 -14.14 -6.74 1.01
N TYR A 77 -14.06 -5.53 0.47
CA TYR A 77 -12.80 -4.88 0.09
C TYR A 77 -12.53 -3.63 0.93
N ALA A 78 -11.29 -3.54 1.45
CA ALA A 78 -10.68 -2.28 1.79
C ALA A 78 -9.79 -1.86 0.61
N HIS A 79 -10.12 -0.72 0.01
CA HIS A 79 -9.41 -0.19 -1.15
C HIS A 79 -8.57 1.01 -0.74
N VAL A 80 -7.28 0.97 -1.05
CA VAL A 80 -6.32 2.05 -0.82
C VAL A 80 -6.03 2.76 -2.14
N ASP A 81 -6.50 3.99 -2.28
CA ASP A 81 -6.14 4.84 -3.41
C ASP A 81 -4.77 5.48 -3.15
N CYS A 82 -3.77 5.14 -3.98
CA CYS A 82 -2.39 5.56 -3.80
C CYS A 82 -2.05 6.78 -4.68
N PRO A 83 -1.21 7.71 -4.17
CA PRO A 83 -0.68 8.79 -4.98
C PRO A 83 0.13 8.26 -6.16
N GLY A 84 0.09 8.98 -7.30
CA GLY A 84 0.84 8.64 -8.51
C GLY A 84 2.11 9.44 -8.72
N HIS A 85 2.27 10.57 -8.02
CA HIS A 85 3.38 11.50 -8.23
C HIS A 85 4.64 11.06 -7.48
N ALA A 86 5.80 11.24 -8.10
CA ALA A 86 7.10 10.84 -7.56
C ALA A 86 7.42 11.44 -6.17
N ASP A 87 6.95 12.66 -5.89
CA ASP A 87 7.18 13.31 -4.58
C ASP A 87 6.48 12.60 -3.42
N TYR A 88 5.44 11.80 -3.70
CA TYR A 88 4.62 11.13 -2.69
C TYR A 88 4.83 9.61 -2.63
N VAL A 89 5.94 9.13 -3.18
CA VAL A 89 6.28 7.69 -3.21
C VAL A 89 6.29 7.07 -1.81
N LYS A 90 6.68 7.81 -0.77
CA LYS A 90 6.58 7.34 0.62
C LYS A 90 5.16 6.93 1.01
N ASN A 91 4.17 7.72 0.62
CA ASN A 91 2.75 7.41 0.88
C ASN A 91 2.28 6.24 0.00
N MET A 92 2.76 6.15 -1.24
CA MET A 92 2.52 5.00 -2.12
C MET A 92 3.06 3.70 -1.52
N ILE A 93 4.32 3.69 -1.03
CA ILE A 93 4.92 2.52 -0.37
C ILE A 93 4.10 2.09 0.84
N THR A 94 3.71 3.04 1.69
CA THR A 94 2.87 2.76 2.87
C THR A 94 1.52 2.16 2.48
N GLY A 95 0.87 2.70 1.44
CA GLY A 95 -0.39 2.16 0.93
C GLY A 95 -0.22 0.77 0.33
N ALA A 96 0.78 0.58 -0.53
CA ALA A 96 1.04 -0.70 -1.18
C ALA A 96 1.38 -1.83 -0.19
N ALA A 97 2.09 -1.52 0.90
CA ALA A 97 2.40 -2.50 1.95
C ALA A 97 1.16 -3.09 2.65
N GLN A 98 -0.01 -2.45 2.49
CA GLN A 98 -1.26 -2.93 3.05
C GLN A 98 -2.04 -3.85 2.12
N MET A 99 -1.66 -3.95 0.84
CA MET A 99 -2.45 -4.62 -0.19
C MET A 99 -2.18 -6.13 -0.22
N ASP A 100 -3.23 -6.89 -0.42
CA ASP A 100 -3.20 -8.32 -0.75
C ASP A 100 -3.14 -8.51 -2.28
N GLY A 101 -3.51 -7.47 -3.02
CA GLY A 101 -3.39 -7.36 -4.46
C GLY A 101 -3.55 -5.91 -4.91
N ALA A 102 -3.04 -5.56 -6.07
CA ALA A 102 -3.12 -4.20 -6.62
C ALA A 102 -3.83 -4.16 -7.97
N ILE A 103 -4.51 -3.04 -8.24
CA ILE A 103 -5.01 -2.67 -9.56
C ILE A 103 -4.02 -1.67 -10.16
N LEU A 104 -3.27 -2.10 -11.16
CA LEU A 104 -2.38 -1.23 -11.92
C LEU A 104 -3.17 -0.48 -12.99
N VAL A 105 -3.27 0.83 -12.84
CA VAL A 105 -3.98 1.69 -13.78
C VAL A 105 -2.99 2.30 -14.76
N VAL A 106 -3.17 1.99 -16.06
CA VAL A 106 -2.35 2.48 -17.16
C VAL A 106 -3.25 3.19 -18.17
N SER A 107 -2.87 4.39 -18.60
CA SER A 107 -3.56 5.09 -19.68
C SER A 107 -3.27 4.40 -21.02
N ALA A 108 -4.30 4.04 -21.76
CA ALA A 108 -4.17 3.47 -23.10
C ALA A 108 -3.57 4.46 -24.12
N ALA A 109 -3.80 5.77 -23.90
CA ALA A 109 -3.28 6.80 -24.76
C ALA A 109 -1.79 7.09 -24.53
N ASP A 110 -1.34 7.04 -23.26
CA ASP A 110 0.03 7.40 -22.88
C ASP A 110 0.95 6.17 -22.79
N GLY A 111 0.38 4.99 -22.57
CA GLY A 111 1.12 3.76 -22.29
C GLY A 111 1.80 3.76 -20.90
N PRO A 112 2.70 2.79 -20.66
CA PRO A 112 3.47 2.73 -19.42
C PRO A 112 4.45 3.90 -19.30
N MET A 113 4.38 4.62 -18.18
CA MET A 113 5.16 5.80 -17.85
C MET A 113 6.20 5.52 -16.75
N PRO A 114 7.17 6.40 -16.47
CA PRO A 114 8.23 6.13 -15.49
C PRO A 114 7.71 5.70 -14.10
N GLN A 115 6.68 6.37 -13.55
CA GLN A 115 6.12 5.98 -12.27
C GLN A 115 5.35 4.65 -12.34
N THR A 116 4.87 4.22 -13.51
CA THR A 116 4.28 2.89 -13.68
C THR A 116 5.30 1.81 -13.32
N ARG A 117 6.52 1.94 -13.87
CA ARG A 117 7.65 1.02 -13.57
C ARG A 117 8.01 1.06 -12.09
N GLU A 118 8.17 2.26 -11.54
CA GLU A 118 8.53 2.44 -10.13
C GLU A 118 7.46 1.84 -9.20
N HIS A 119 6.18 2.00 -9.50
CA HIS A 119 5.08 1.45 -8.70
C HIS A 119 5.03 -0.08 -8.75
N ILE A 120 5.27 -0.71 -9.90
CA ILE A 120 5.35 -2.17 -10.03
C ILE A 120 6.53 -2.70 -9.19
N LEU A 121 7.70 -2.09 -9.34
CA LEU A 121 8.89 -2.44 -8.57
C LEU A 121 8.64 -2.33 -7.07
N LEU A 122 8.10 -1.20 -6.61
CA LEU A 122 7.82 -0.98 -5.19
C LEU A 122 6.74 -1.92 -4.65
N ALA A 123 5.69 -2.19 -5.43
CA ALA A 123 4.67 -3.17 -5.05
C ALA A 123 5.31 -4.56 -4.85
N ARG A 124 6.20 -4.97 -5.76
CA ARG A 124 6.94 -6.23 -5.62
C ARG A 124 7.80 -6.26 -4.36
N GLN A 125 8.51 -5.17 -4.06
CA GLN A 125 9.39 -5.05 -2.90
C GLN A 125 8.65 -5.09 -1.57
N VAL A 126 7.50 -4.40 -1.46
CA VAL A 126 6.68 -4.45 -0.24
C VAL A 126 5.86 -5.73 -0.11
N GLY A 127 5.93 -6.61 -1.12
CA GLY A 127 5.34 -7.94 -1.07
C GLY A 127 3.91 -8.04 -1.55
N VAL A 128 3.44 -7.12 -2.40
CA VAL A 128 2.15 -7.27 -3.09
C VAL A 128 2.23 -8.50 -4.02
N PRO A 129 1.43 -9.56 -3.77
CA PRO A 129 1.62 -10.81 -4.49
C PRO A 129 0.91 -10.87 -5.85
N TYR A 130 -0.14 -10.06 -6.05
CA TYR A 130 -0.99 -10.12 -7.24
C TYR A 130 -1.26 -8.73 -7.80
N ILE A 131 -1.27 -8.63 -9.13
CA ILE A 131 -1.63 -7.40 -9.86
C ILE A 131 -2.71 -7.75 -10.88
N VAL A 132 -3.76 -6.93 -10.95
CA VAL A 132 -4.74 -6.89 -12.05
C VAL A 132 -4.55 -5.56 -12.76
N VAL A 133 -4.64 -5.51 -14.08
CA VAL A 133 -4.42 -4.29 -14.85
C VAL A 133 -5.75 -3.72 -15.33
N PHE A 134 -5.90 -2.40 -15.17
CA PHE A 134 -6.96 -1.64 -15.82
C PHE A 134 -6.35 -0.67 -16.85
N LEU A 135 -6.52 -1.01 -18.14
CA LEU A 135 -6.11 -0.17 -19.27
C LEU A 135 -7.18 0.90 -19.47
N ASN A 136 -6.95 2.07 -18.87
CA ASN A 136 -7.89 3.17 -18.79
C ASN A 136 -7.81 4.13 -19.98
N LYS A 137 -8.80 5.01 -20.13
CA LYS A 137 -8.88 6.04 -21.19
C LYS A 137 -8.96 5.44 -22.59
N THR A 138 -9.57 4.28 -22.77
CA THR A 138 -9.73 3.66 -24.09
C THR A 138 -10.62 4.48 -25.02
N ASP A 139 -11.43 5.38 -24.48
CA ASP A 139 -12.23 6.37 -25.22
C ASP A 139 -11.38 7.43 -25.96
N GLN A 140 -10.09 7.52 -25.68
CA GLN A 140 -9.14 8.43 -26.32
C GLN A 140 -8.32 7.75 -27.43
N VAL A 141 -8.52 6.46 -27.66
CA VAL A 141 -7.74 5.65 -28.62
C VAL A 141 -8.68 4.97 -29.60
N ASP A 142 -8.62 5.42 -30.85
CA ASP A 142 -9.44 4.88 -31.95
C ASP A 142 -8.75 3.69 -32.66
N ASP A 143 -7.43 3.52 -32.45
CA ASP A 143 -6.63 2.50 -33.12
C ASP A 143 -6.51 1.22 -32.25
N PRO A 144 -7.11 0.09 -32.68
CA PRO A 144 -7.00 -1.17 -31.96
C PRO A 144 -5.56 -1.70 -31.84
N GLU A 145 -4.70 -1.45 -32.85
CA GLU A 145 -3.30 -1.90 -32.84
C GLU A 145 -2.51 -1.20 -31.73
N LEU A 146 -2.82 0.07 -31.46
CA LEU A 146 -2.21 0.80 -30.34
C LEU A 146 -2.59 0.18 -29.00
N LEU A 147 -3.87 -0.21 -28.82
CA LEU A 147 -4.32 -0.87 -27.59
C LEU A 147 -3.61 -2.20 -27.36
N GLU A 148 -3.46 -3.01 -28.40
CA GLU A 148 -2.74 -4.29 -28.33
C GLU A 148 -1.25 -4.08 -28.00
N ARG A 149 -0.63 -3.08 -28.60
CA ARG A 149 0.77 -2.72 -28.33
C ARG A 149 0.98 -2.30 -26.87
N VAL A 150 0.13 -1.43 -26.36
CA VAL A 150 0.23 -0.97 -24.94
C VAL A 150 -0.01 -2.15 -23.99
N GLU A 151 -0.94 -3.05 -24.30
CA GLU A 151 -1.15 -4.28 -23.54
C GLU A 151 0.12 -5.13 -23.50
N MET A 152 0.77 -5.35 -24.64
CA MET A 152 2.03 -6.12 -24.71
C MET A 152 3.14 -5.47 -23.89
N GLU A 153 3.31 -4.14 -24.00
CA GLU A 153 4.30 -3.40 -23.21
C GLU A 153 4.08 -3.53 -21.69
N VAL A 154 2.81 -3.55 -21.26
CA VAL A 154 2.46 -3.76 -19.85
C VAL A 154 2.77 -5.19 -19.40
N ARG A 155 2.46 -6.21 -20.22
CA ARG A 155 2.77 -7.62 -19.93
C ARG A 155 4.27 -7.87 -19.81
N GLU A 156 5.06 -7.36 -20.77
CA GLU A 156 6.53 -7.43 -20.74
C GLU A 156 7.11 -6.76 -19.51
N MET A 157 6.57 -5.59 -19.15
CA MET A 157 7.00 -4.87 -17.97
C MET A 157 6.69 -5.66 -16.69
N LEU A 158 5.49 -6.22 -16.53
CA LEU A 158 5.13 -7.04 -15.36
C LEU A 158 6.04 -8.27 -15.26
N SER A 159 6.32 -8.93 -16.39
CA SER A 159 7.24 -10.07 -16.43
C SER A 159 8.66 -9.70 -16.02
N SER A 160 9.13 -8.51 -16.36
CA SER A 160 10.47 -8.03 -15.98
C SER A 160 10.62 -7.76 -14.47
N TYR A 161 9.51 -7.66 -13.73
CA TYR A 161 9.48 -7.52 -12.27
C TYR A 161 8.92 -8.76 -11.55
N ASP A 162 9.06 -9.93 -12.15
CA ASP A 162 8.65 -11.23 -11.60
C ASP A 162 7.14 -11.36 -11.30
N PHE A 163 6.29 -10.64 -12.00
CA PHE A 163 4.86 -10.94 -12.06
C PHE A 163 4.56 -11.80 -13.29
N PRO A 164 3.55 -12.69 -13.26
CA PRO A 164 3.22 -13.54 -14.40
C PRO A 164 2.49 -12.74 -15.49
N GLY A 165 3.22 -11.86 -16.21
CA GLY A 165 2.65 -10.87 -17.13
C GLY A 165 1.72 -11.43 -18.19
N ASP A 166 1.97 -12.67 -18.67
CA ASP A 166 1.11 -13.33 -19.65
C ASP A 166 -0.25 -13.75 -19.07
N ASP A 167 -0.29 -14.09 -17.77
CA ASP A 167 -1.50 -14.59 -17.09
C ASP A 167 -2.27 -13.49 -16.36
N VAL A 168 -1.69 -12.30 -16.21
CA VAL A 168 -2.33 -11.17 -15.53
C VAL A 168 -3.58 -10.72 -16.29
N PRO A 169 -4.75 -10.63 -15.63
CA PRO A 169 -5.95 -10.05 -16.23
C PRO A 169 -5.74 -8.59 -16.61
N ILE A 170 -6.07 -8.23 -17.85
CA ILE A 170 -6.06 -6.85 -18.34
C ILE A 170 -7.45 -6.48 -18.83
N ILE A 171 -8.10 -5.59 -18.11
CA ILE A 171 -9.42 -5.06 -18.42
C ILE A 171 -9.27 -3.71 -19.11
N LYS A 172 -9.98 -3.51 -20.21
CA LYS A 172 -9.93 -2.28 -21.03
C LYS A 172 -11.20 -1.47 -20.81
N GLY A 173 -11.06 -0.15 -20.56
CA GLY A 173 -12.24 0.68 -20.36
C GLY A 173 -11.94 2.16 -20.16
N SER A 174 -12.97 2.91 -19.86
CA SER A 174 -12.89 4.32 -19.48
C SER A 174 -13.59 4.57 -18.16
N ALA A 175 -12.79 4.73 -17.11
CA ALA A 175 -13.33 5.06 -15.78
C ALA A 175 -14.08 6.40 -15.77
N LEU A 176 -13.65 7.37 -16.58
CA LEU A 176 -14.31 8.66 -16.69
C LEU A 176 -15.70 8.53 -17.32
N LYS A 177 -15.83 7.78 -18.41
CA LYS A 177 -17.11 7.56 -19.09
C LYS A 177 -18.12 6.85 -18.19
N ALA A 178 -17.65 5.82 -17.46
CA ALA A 178 -18.47 5.13 -16.46
C ALA A 178 -18.92 6.11 -15.37
N LEU A 179 -18.01 6.91 -14.83
CA LEU A 179 -18.32 7.87 -13.77
C LEU A 179 -19.29 8.96 -14.23
N GLU A 180 -19.07 9.57 -15.41
CA GLU A 180 -19.95 10.58 -16.01
C GLU A 180 -21.36 10.01 -16.23
N TYR A 181 -21.45 8.80 -16.77
CA TYR A 181 -22.73 8.12 -17.00
C TYR A 181 -23.53 7.94 -15.70
N LEU A 182 -22.85 7.45 -14.65
CA LEU A 182 -23.46 7.24 -13.33
C LEU A 182 -23.86 8.56 -12.65
N GLN A 183 -23.03 9.60 -12.76
CA GLN A 183 -23.35 10.94 -12.22
C GLN A 183 -24.57 11.59 -12.90
N ASN A 184 -24.83 11.25 -14.15
CA ASN A 184 -26.01 11.70 -14.91
C ASN A 184 -27.26 10.83 -14.68
N GLY A 185 -27.23 9.94 -13.68
CA GLY A 185 -28.36 9.10 -13.32
C GLY A 185 -28.47 7.79 -14.12
N GLY A 186 -27.36 7.38 -14.76
CA GLY A 186 -27.29 6.10 -15.45
C GLY A 186 -27.39 4.91 -14.49
N VAL A 187 -27.88 3.79 -14.99
CA VAL A 187 -28.00 2.52 -14.24
C VAL A 187 -26.72 1.70 -14.46
N ALA A 188 -26.03 1.35 -13.39
CA ALA A 188 -24.72 0.68 -13.48
C ALA A 188 -24.82 -0.71 -14.12
N LYS A 189 -25.68 -1.57 -13.55
CA LYS A 189 -25.76 -2.99 -13.96
C LYS A 189 -26.35 -3.13 -15.36
N GLY A 190 -25.62 -3.81 -16.24
CA GLY A 190 -26.04 -4.08 -17.62
C GLY A 190 -25.87 -2.92 -18.58
N SER A 191 -25.27 -1.79 -18.16
CA SER A 191 -24.91 -0.70 -19.08
C SER A 191 -23.54 -0.96 -19.70
N LYS A 192 -23.38 -0.58 -20.97
CA LYS A 192 -22.11 -0.68 -21.70
C LYS A 192 -21.02 0.21 -21.07
N GLU A 193 -21.42 1.35 -20.55
CA GLU A 193 -20.50 2.33 -19.95
C GLU A 193 -19.86 1.82 -18.66
N CYS A 194 -20.56 0.96 -17.90
CA CYS A 194 -20.08 0.41 -16.64
C CYS A 194 -19.61 -1.05 -16.74
N GLU A 195 -19.73 -1.70 -17.91
CA GLU A 195 -19.33 -3.10 -18.11
C GLU A 195 -17.88 -3.34 -17.66
N CYS A 196 -16.95 -2.48 -18.04
CA CYS A 196 -15.54 -2.58 -17.68
C CYS A 196 -15.29 -2.49 -16.16
N ILE A 197 -16.18 -1.84 -15.40
CA ILE A 197 -16.07 -1.76 -13.94
C ILE A 197 -16.44 -3.10 -13.30
N PHE A 198 -17.50 -3.72 -13.76
CA PHE A 198 -17.93 -5.06 -13.28
C PHE A 198 -16.94 -6.14 -13.72
N GLU A 199 -16.46 -6.11 -14.97
CA GLU A 199 -15.40 -7.01 -15.46
C GLU A 199 -14.12 -6.90 -14.63
N LEU A 200 -13.73 -5.68 -14.25
CA LEU A 200 -12.59 -5.47 -13.36
C LEU A 200 -12.82 -6.11 -11.98
N MET A 201 -13.99 -5.91 -11.40
CA MET A 201 -14.29 -6.47 -10.08
C MET A 201 -14.38 -8.00 -10.12
N ASP A 202 -14.94 -8.56 -11.19
CA ASP A 202 -14.96 -10.01 -11.41
C ASP A 202 -13.54 -10.57 -11.58
N ALA A 203 -12.68 -9.88 -12.31
CA ALA A 203 -11.28 -10.28 -12.46
C ALA A 203 -10.52 -10.21 -11.11
N VAL A 204 -10.76 -9.18 -10.31
CA VAL A 204 -10.20 -9.06 -8.97
C VAL A 204 -10.69 -10.19 -8.05
N ASP A 205 -12.00 -10.50 -8.06
CA ASP A 205 -12.57 -11.60 -7.29
C ASP A 205 -11.98 -12.97 -7.67
N GLN A 206 -11.69 -13.19 -8.94
CA GLN A 206 -11.21 -14.49 -9.46
C GLN A 206 -9.70 -14.65 -9.37
N TYR A 207 -8.94 -13.60 -9.65
CA TYR A 207 -7.48 -13.67 -9.79
C TYR A 207 -6.73 -13.46 -8.48
N ILE A 208 -7.22 -12.60 -7.60
CA ILE A 208 -6.61 -12.38 -6.29
C ILE A 208 -7.20 -13.39 -5.30
N PRO A 209 -6.42 -14.37 -4.80
CA PRO A 209 -6.94 -15.36 -3.85
C PRO A 209 -7.29 -14.73 -2.50
N GLU A 210 -8.07 -15.45 -1.69
CA GLU A 210 -8.25 -15.09 -0.30
C GLU A 210 -6.92 -15.21 0.44
N PRO A 211 -6.44 -14.13 1.08
CA PRO A 211 -5.11 -14.12 1.68
C PRO A 211 -5.07 -14.96 2.96
N GLU A 212 -4.00 -15.71 3.14
CA GLU A 212 -3.70 -16.37 4.40
C GLU A 212 -3.39 -15.31 5.48
N ARG A 213 -4.07 -15.39 6.62
CA ARG A 213 -3.94 -14.45 7.72
C ARG A 213 -3.14 -15.05 8.87
N ALA A 214 -2.01 -14.45 9.22
CA ALA A 214 -1.18 -14.86 10.36
C ALA A 214 -1.82 -14.45 11.70
N SER A 215 -3.07 -14.88 11.95
CA SER A 215 -3.86 -14.46 13.12
C SER A 215 -3.44 -15.18 14.41
N ASP A 216 -2.68 -16.26 14.33
CA ASP A 216 -2.12 -17.05 15.42
C ASP A 216 -0.83 -16.46 16.01
N LYS A 217 -0.17 -15.53 15.27
CA LYS A 217 1.04 -14.84 15.72
C LYS A 217 0.73 -13.72 16.73
N PRO A 218 1.73 -13.26 17.49
CA PRO A 218 1.56 -12.08 18.34
C PRO A 218 1.12 -10.86 17.54
N PHE A 219 0.18 -10.06 18.09
CA PHE A 219 -0.33 -8.85 17.44
C PHE A 219 0.78 -7.87 17.07
N LEU A 220 0.68 -7.34 15.86
CA LEU A 220 1.52 -6.26 15.36
C LEU A 220 0.75 -5.44 14.32
N MET A 221 0.77 -4.12 14.49
CA MET A 221 0.16 -3.14 13.59
C MET A 221 1.10 -1.95 13.40
N PRO A 222 1.68 -1.75 12.20
CA PRO A 222 2.40 -0.52 11.87
C PRO A 222 1.48 0.69 11.93
N VAL A 223 1.97 1.78 12.53
CA VAL A 223 1.23 3.04 12.63
C VAL A 223 1.40 3.85 11.34
N GLU A 224 0.29 4.18 10.69
CA GLU A 224 0.25 4.95 9.46
C GLU A 224 -0.07 6.42 9.70
N ASP A 225 -1.08 6.67 10.53
CA ASP A 225 -1.50 8.00 10.90
C ASP A 225 -1.95 8.03 12.36
N VAL A 226 -1.87 9.22 12.95
CA VAL A 226 -2.25 9.48 14.34
C VAL A 226 -3.04 10.77 14.44
N PHE A 227 -4.22 10.70 15.02
CA PHE A 227 -5.06 11.86 15.26
C PHE A 227 -5.75 11.80 16.62
N SER A 228 -6.22 12.94 17.09
CA SER A 228 -6.96 13.03 18.33
C SER A 228 -8.44 13.25 18.07
N ILE A 229 -9.28 12.52 18.80
CA ILE A 229 -10.73 12.73 18.81
C ILE A 229 -11.07 13.44 20.13
N THR A 230 -11.64 14.64 20.03
CA THR A 230 -12.06 15.42 21.20
C THR A 230 -12.99 14.60 22.09
N GLY A 231 -12.63 14.46 23.36
CA GLY A 231 -13.40 13.70 24.37
C GLY A 231 -13.23 12.17 24.32
N ARG A 232 -12.45 11.63 23.36
CA ARG A 232 -12.22 10.17 23.23
C ARG A 232 -10.75 9.77 23.37
N GLY A 233 -9.81 10.62 22.96
CA GLY A 233 -8.38 10.37 23.07
C GLY A 233 -7.67 10.25 21.72
N THR A 234 -6.48 9.67 21.74
CA THR A 234 -5.63 9.47 20.57
C THR A 234 -5.98 8.17 19.85
N VAL A 235 -6.07 8.25 18.54
CA VAL A 235 -6.31 7.12 17.63
C VAL A 235 -5.07 6.94 16.77
N ALA A 236 -4.54 5.72 16.73
CA ALA A 236 -3.56 5.28 15.76
C ALA A 236 -4.25 4.42 14.69
N THR A 237 -3.99 4.68 13.43
CA THR A 237 -4.50 3.88 12.32
C THR A 237 -3.41 3.03 11.70
N GLY A 238 -3.81 1.90 11.13
CA GLY A 238 -2.93 1.00 10.39
C GLY A 238 -3.61 -0.30 10.03
N ARG A 239 -2.93 -1.10 9.21
CA ARG A 239 -3.31 -2.48 8.93
C ARG A 239 -2.72 -3.41 9.99
N VAL A 240 -3.50 -4.31 10.51
CA VAL A 240 -2.99 -5.40 11.36
C VAL A 240 -2.14 -6.32 10.50
N GLU A 241 -0.82 -6.30 10.70
CA GLU A 241 0.14 -7.11 9.95
C GLU A 241 0.03 -8.60 10.35
N ARG A 242 -0.10 -8.86 11.65
CA ARG A 242 -0.24 -10.20 12.22
C ARG A 242 -0.97 -10.19 13.56
N GLY A 243 -1.50 -11.33 13.94
CA GLY A 243 -2.15 -11.55 15.23
C GLY A 243 -3.55 -10.96 15.32
N THR A 244 -3.99 -10.78 16.54
CA THR A 244 -5.32 -10.23 16.88
C THR A 244 -5.20 -9.25 18.02
N VAL A 245 -6.09 -8.25 18.04
CA VAL A 245 -6.22 -7.28 19.14
C VAL A 245 -7.69 -7.09 19.52
N LYS A 246 -7.97 -7.01 20.82
CA LYS A 246 -9.30 -6.80 21.39
C LYS A 246 -9.35 -5.50 22.19
N VAL A 247 -10.55 -5.00 22.37
CA VAL A 247 -10.79 -3.94 23.36
C VAL A 247 -10.39 -4.44 24.76
N GLN A 248 -9.67 -3.62 25.52
CA GLN A 248 -9.01 -3.87 26.81
C GLN A 248 -7.67 -4.64 26.74
N ASP A 249 -7.18 -5.02 25.57
CA ASP A 249 -5.83 -5.56 25.47
C ASP A 249 -4.78 -4.50 25.78
N THR A 250 -3.67 -4.93 26.37
CA THR A 250 -2.48 -4.10 26.54
C THR A 250 -1.61 -4.24 25.32
N VAL A 251 -1.14 -3.12 24.78
CA VAL A 251 -0.21 -3.04 23.65
C VAL A 251 0.99 -2.18 24.01
N GLU A 252 2.11 -2.42 23.34
CA GLU A 252 3.31 -1.58 23.39
C GLU A 252 3.47 -0.76 22.13
N ILE A 253 3.91 0.48 22.28
CA ILE A 253 4.37 1.35 21.19
C ILE A 253 5.88 1.13 21.08
N VAL A 254 6.35 0.67 19.91
CA VAL A 254 7.75 0.27 19.69
C VAL A 254 8.30 0.93 18.43
N GLY A 255 9.56 1.33 18.47
CA GLY A 255 10.29 1.93 17.32
C GLY A 255 10.44 3.44 17.44
N LEU A 256 11.36 4.01 16.66
CA LEU A 256 11.79 5.40 16.60
C LEU A 256 12.38 5.95 17.94
N SER A 257 12.38 5.14 18.98
CA SER A 257 12.94 5.39 20.30
C SER A 257 13.27 4.07 20.97
N ASP A 258 14.24 4.06 21.88
CA ASP A 258 14.55 2.90 22.71
C ASP A 258 13.50 2.73 23.84
N GLU A 259 12.75 3.80 24.15
CA GLU A 259 11.69 3.75 25.15
C GLU A 259 10.47 3.01 24.59
N LYS A 260 10.02 1.99 25.33
CA LYS A 260 8.76 1.31 25.09
C LYS A 260 7.68 1.90 25.99
N ARG A 261 6.51 2.15 25.43
CA ARG A 261 5.35 2.62 26.17
C ARG A 261 4.22 1.62 26.06
N SER A 262 3.72 1.18 27.20
CA SER A 262 2.54 0.31 27.25
C SER A 262 1.28 1.15 27.42
N THR A 263 0.24 0.77 26.72
CA THR A 263 -1.09 1.38 26.82
C THR A 263 -2.19 0.33 26.65
N VAL A 264 -3.42 0.72 26.94
CA VAL A 264 -4.59 -0.16 26.81
C VAL A 264 -5.47 0.31 25.65
N VAL A 265 -5.88 -0.62 24.83
CA VAL A 265 -6.84 -0.39 23.75
C VAL A 265 -8.23 -0.17 24.33
N THR A 266 -8.80 1.01 24.14
CA THR A 266 -10.15 1.36 24.63
C THR A 266 -11.24 1.26 23.59
N GLY A 267 -10.87 1.10 22.32
CA GLY A 267 -11.79 0.92 21.21
C GLY A 267 -11.06 0.54 19.95
N VAL A 268 -11.73 -0.23 19.11
CA VAL A 268 -11.27 -0.63 17.77
C VAL A 268 -12.36 -0.28 16.78
N GLU A 269 -12.01 0.38 15.70
CA GLU A 269 -12.95 0.79 14.65
C GLU A 269 -12.39 0.46 13.27
N MET A 270 -13.25 0.02 12.36
CA MET A 270 -12.97 -0.16 10.95
C MET A 270 -14.08 0.49 10.14
N PHE A 271 -13.74 1.39 9.21
CA PHE A 271 -14.70 2.17 8.41
C PHE A 271 -15.82 2.81 9.24
N ARG A 272 -15.46 3.43 10.39
CA ARG A 272 -16.37 4.08 11.36
C ARG A 272 -17.36 3.14 12.06
N LYS A 273 -17.21 1.83 11.89
CA LYS A 273 -17.98 0.79 12.59
C LYS A 273 -17.14 0.24 13.75
N LEU A 274 -17.79 -0.12 14.86
CA LEU A 274 -17.10 -0.67 16.03
C LEU A 274 -16.77 -2.14 15.83
N LEU A 275 -15.59 -2.55 16.31
CA LEU A 275 -15.16 -3.95 16.40
C LEU A 275 -14.88 -4.32 17.85
N ASP A 276 -15.28 -5.54 18.23
CA ASP A 276 -14.86 -6.13 19.51
C ASP A 276 -13.41 -6.64 19.41
N GLN A 277 -13.04 -7.12 18.22
CA GLN A 277 -11.74 -7.69 17.90
C GLN A 277 -11.37 -7.40 16.45
N ALA A 278 -10.11 -7.01 16.24
CA ALA A 278 -9.48 -6.97 14.92
C ALA A 278 -8.52 -8.14 14.74
N ILE A 279 -8.38 -8.60 13.52
CA ILE A 279 -7.50 -9.72 13.12
C ILE A 279 -6.52 -9.28 12.03
N ALA A 280 -5.49 -10.07 11.80
CA ALA A 280 -4.55 -9.85 10.71
C ALA A 280 -5.28 -9.55 9.40
N GLY A 281 -4.87 -8.50 8.70
CA GLY A 281 -5.47 -7.99 7.47
C GLY A 281 -6.46 -6.85 7.64
N ASP A 282 -6.99 -6.60 8.83
CA ASP A 282 -7.94 -5.50 9.05
C ASP A 282 -7.24 -4.13 9.04
N ASN A 283 -7.83 -3.16 8.34
CA ASN A 283 -7.44 -1.74 8.42
C ASN A 283 -8.25 -1.05 9.51
N ILE A 284 -7.61 -0.71 10.60
CA ILE A 284 -8.29 -0.26 11.82
C ILE A 284 -7.77 1.06 12.37
N GLY A 285 -8.62 1.72 13.13
CA GLY A 285 -8.26 2.75 14.08
C GLY A 285 -8.35 2.21 15.51
N VAL A 286 -7.26 2.32 16.25
CA VAL A 286 -7.15 1.86 17.64
C VAL A 286 -7.14 3.07 18.58
N LEU A 287 -8.11 3.15 19.49
CA LEU A 287 -8.13 4.15 20.56
C LEU A 287 -7.20 3.71 21.69
N LEU A 288 -6.29 4.60 22.09
CA LEU A 288 -5.26 4.35 23.08
C LEU A 288 -5.54 5.14 24.37
N ARG A 289 -5.46 4.47 25.52
CA ARG A 289 -5.68 5.11 26.82
C ARG A 289 -4.47 5.91 27.27
N GLY A 290 -4.67 7.19 27.61
CA GLY A 290 -3.63 8.01 28.26
C GLY A 290 -2.45 8.37 27.35
N ILE A 291 -2.52 8.12 26.06
CA ILE A 291 -1.51 8.50 25.07
C ILE A 291 -1.93 9.82 24.42
N GLN A 292 -1.03 10.79 24.41
CA GLN A 292 -1.21 12.04 23.68
C GLN A 292 -0.76 11.90 22.22
N ARG A 293 -1.26 12.79 21.34
CA ARG A 293 -0.95 12.78 19.89
C ARG A 293 0.56 12.83 19.59
N ASN A 294 1.34 13.51 20.41
CA ASN A 294 2.79 13.68 20.27
C ASN A 294 3.63 12.56 20.92
N GLU A 295 2.98 11.57 21.52
CA GLU A 295 3.65 10.42 22.16
C GLU A 295 3.62 9.16 21.30
N ILE A 296 2.97 9.22 20.17
CA ILE A 296 2.94 8.17 19.15
C ILE A 296 2.98 8.83 17.76
N GLU A 297 3.73 8.24 16.85
CA GLU A 297 3.89 8.77 15.49
C GLU A 297 3.95 7.69 14.44
N ARG A 298 3.74 8.09 13.18
CA ARG A 298 3.89 7.24 12.00
C ARG A 298 5.29 6.62 11.98
N GLY A 299 5.37 5.33 11.73
CA GLY A 299 6.62 4.58 11.68
C GLY A 299 6.88 3.71 12.90
N GLN A 300 6.23 4.02 14.02
CA GLN A 300 6.18 3.11 15.16
C GLN A 300 5.22 1.94 14.87
N VAL A 301 5.25 0.92 15.71
CA VAL A 301 4.29 -0.17 15.69
C VAL A 301 3.56 -0.30 17.00
N LEU A 302 2.29 -0.71 16.97
CA LEU A 302 1.58 -1.25 18.12
C LEU A 302 1.76 -2.76 18.10
N ALA A 303 2.24 -3.32 19.20
CA ALA A 303 2.53 -4.75 19.28
C ALA A 303 2.06 -5.36 20.59
N LYS A 304 1.91 -6.68 20.62
CA LYS A 304 1.76 -7.42 21.87
C LYS A 304 2.99 -7.18 22.74
N PRO A 305 2.86 -6.90 24.06
CA PRO A 305 3.99 -6.62 24.92
C PRO A 305 5.10 -7.68 24.83
N GLY A 306 6.33 -7.21 24.62
CA GLY A 306 7.52 -8.05 24.53
C GLY A 306 7.67 -8.89 23.24
N SER A 307 6.80 -8.71 22.24
CA SER A 307 6.82 -9.54 21.01
C SER A 307 7.70 -9.00 19.89
N ILE A 308 8.14 -7.75 19.98
CA ILE A 308 9.07 -7.12 19.04
C ILE A 308 9.92 -6.10 19.76
N HIS A 309 11.12 -5.82 19.23
CA HIS A 309 12.07 -4.88 19.83
C HIS A 309 12.55 -3.85 18.82
N PRO A 310 12.96 -2.64 19.26
CA PRO A 310 13.62 -1.68 18.39
C PRO A 310 15.08 -2.07 18.19
N HIS A 311 15.58 -1.96 16.97
CA HIS A 311 16.95 -2.29 16.59
C HIS A 311 17.53 -1.25 15.63
N THR A 312 18.85 -1.04 15.71
CA THR A 312 19.60 -0.14 14.83
C THR A 312 20.61 -0.87 13.97
N HIS A 313 21.03 -2.09 14.36
CA HIS A 313 22.18 -2.75 13.76
C HIS A 313 21.84 -4.19 13.35
N PHE A 314 21.99 -4.50 12.06
CA PHE A 314 21.59 -5.79 11.50
C PHE A 314 22.36 -6.12 10.22
N ASN A 315 22.40 -7.42 9.87
CA ASN A 315 22.82 -7.91 8.56
C ASN A 315 21.62 -8.09 7.65
N SER A 316 21.83 -7.83 6.38
CA SER A 316 20.78 -7.95 5.36
C SER A 316 21.32 -8.47 4.05
N GLU A 317 20.53 -9.26 3.34
CA GLU A 317 20.72 -9.58 1.95
C GLU A 317 20.11 -8.47 1.10
N VAL A 318 20.87 -7.86 0.19
CA VAL A 318 20.46 -6.68 -0.59
C VAL A 318 20.73 -6.91 -2.06
N TYR A 319 19.71 -6.72 -2.88
CA TYR A 319 19.82 -6.62 -4.34
C TYR A 319 19.88 -5.16 -4.76
N VAL A 320 20.92 -4.81 -5.50
CA VAL A 320 21.15 -3.45 -6.02
C VAL A 320 20.57 -3.35 -7.43
N LEU A 321 19.56 -2.49 -7.61
CA LEU A 321 18.87 -2.33 -8.87
C LEU A 321 19.79 -1.82 -9.97
N THR A 322 19.63 -2.41 -11.17
CA THR A 322 20.32 -1.97 -12.38
C THR A 322 19.78 -0.63 -12.89
N LYS A 323 20.48 -0.03 -13.85
CA LYS A 323 20.02 1.18 -14.53
C LYS A 323 18.70 0.97 -15.28
N GLU A 324 18.56 -0.17 -15.91
CA GLU A 324 17.38 -0.58 -16.68
C GLU A 324 16.14 -0.73 -15.78
N GLU A 325 16.34 -1.14 -14.53
CA GLU A 325 15.32 -1.22 -13.48
C GLU A 325 15.02 0.14 -12.81
N GLY A 326 15.65 1.22 -13.27
CA GLY A 326 15.48 2.56 -12.69
C GLY A 326 16.41 2.86 -11.50
N GLY A 327 17.34 1.95 -11.20
CA GLY A 327 18.30 2.04 -10.12
C GLY A 327 19.48 2.99 -10.40
N ARG A 328 20.61 2.68 -9.78
CA ARG A 328 21.85 3.47 -9.90
C ARG A 328 22.59 3.19 -11.23
N HIS A 329 23.47 4.12 -11.60
CA HIS A 329 24.41 3.97 -12.71
C HIS A 329 25.84 3.75 -12.22
N THR A 330 26.09 3.97 -10.94
CA THR A 330 27.42 3.98 -10.34
C THR A 330 27.45 3.05 -9.14
N GLN A 331 28.63 2.51 -8.89
CA GLN A 331 28.94 1.74 -7.69
C GLN A 331 28.81 2.60 -6.43
N PHE A 332 28.75 1.92 -5.29
CA PHE A 332 28.93 2.54 -3.98
C PHE A 332 29.91 1.73 -3.12
N PHE A 333 30.36 2.34 -2.04
CA PHE A 333 31.41 1.84 -1.16
C PHE A 333 30.90 1.75 0.29
N SER A 334 31.65 1.10 1.16
CA SER A 334 31.41 1.18 2.61
C SER A 334 31.34 2.62 3.07
N GLY A 335 30.40 2.90 3.98
CA GLY A 335 30.09 4.25 4.44
C GLY A 335 29.03 4.98 3.63
N TYR A 336 28.46 4.34 2.60
CA TYR A 336 27.29 4.88 1.88
C TYR A 336 26.11 5.07 2.82
N ARG A 337 25.41 6.21 2.72
CA ARG A 337 24.36 6.64 3.66
C ARG A 337 23.05 7.00 2.96
N PRO A 338 22.30 6.01 2.46
CA PRO A 338 20.97 6.23 1.87
C PRO A 338 19.86 6.26 2.92
N HIS A 339 18.59 6.41 2.43
CA HIS A 339 17.38 6.22 3.20
C HIS A 339 16.88 4.78 3.08
N PHE A 340 16.54 4.19 4.20
CA PHE A 340 15.96 2.85 4.33
C PHE A 340 14.47 2.99 4.65
N TYR A 341 13.63 2.38 3.84
CA TYR A 341 12.18 2.42 3.98
C TYR A 341 11.69 1.10 4.57
N PHE A 342 11.18 1.16 5.80
CA PHE A 342 10.59 0.03 6.52
C PHE A 342 9.12 0.31 6.78
N ARG A 343 8.21 -0.61 6.47
CA ARG A 343 6.77 -0.47 6.72
C ARG A 343 6.26 0.95 6.38
N THR A 344 6.01 1.77 7.41
CA THR A 344 5.41 3.11 7.27
C THR A 344 6.40 4.27 7.46
N THR A 345 7.70 3.99 7.61
CA THR A 345 8.74 5.02 7.88
C THR A 345 9.97 4.85 7.01
N ASP A 346 10.78 5.90 6.97
CA ASP A 346 12.12 5.89 6.41
C ASP A 346 13.13 6.41 7.44
N VAL A 347 14.31 5.80 7.44
CA VAL A 347 15.42 6.15 8.34
C VAL A 347 16.72 6.15 7.56
N THR A 348 17.58 7.13 7.81
CA THR A 348 18.95 7.13 7.27
C THR A 348 19.78 6.06 7.97
N GLY A 349 20.56 5.31 7.20
CA GLY A 349 21.49 4.31 7.73
C GLY A 349 22.81 4.34 7.00
N THR A 350 23.81 3.71 7.57
CA THR A 350 25.16 3.55 6.99
C THR A 350 25.35 2.10 6.62
N ILE A 351 25.85 1.86 5.41
CA ILE A 351 26.16 0.52 4.90
C ILE A 351 27.65 0.25 5.16
N LYS A 352 27.94 -0.94 5.66
CA LYS A 352 29.27 -1.52 5.72
C LYS A 352 29.30 -2.79 4.87
N LEU A 353 30.22 -2.86 3.93
CA LEU A 353 30.41 -4.01 3.05
C LEU A 353 31.23 -5.10 3.78
N PRO A 354 31.07 -6.38 3.39
CA PRO A 354 31.88 -7.47 3.92
C PRO A 354 33.37 -7.27 3.68
N ASP A 355 34.19 -7.89 4.53
CA ASP A 355 35.64 -7.86 4.38
C ASP A 355 36.06 -8.40 3.00
N GLY A 356 36.93 -7.64 2.30
CA GLY A 356 37.39 -7.99 0.95
C GLY A 356 36.52 -7.49 -0.20
N VAL A 357 35.35 -6.90 0.08
CA VAL A 357 34.51 -6.24 -0.92
C VAL A 357 34.76 -4.74 -0.88
N GLU A 358 35.40 -4.22 -1.94
CA GLU A 358 35.72 -2.79 -2.02
C GLU A 358 34.52 -1.96 -2.45
N MET A 359 33.69 -2.47 -3.39
CA MET A 359 32.56 -1.77 -3.96
C MET A 359 31.43 -2.74 -4.33
N VAL A 360 30.24 -2.19 -4.52
CA VAL A 360 29.05 -2.90 -5.01
C VAL A 360 28.56 -2.22 -6.27
N MET A 361 28.24 -3.04 -7.29
CA MET A 361 27.76 -2.61 -8.59
C MET A 361 26.24 -2.74 -8.69
N PRO A 362 25.59 -1.94 -9.54
CA PRO A 362 24.22 -2.23 -9.96
C PRO A 362 24.08 -3.65 -10.54
N GLY A 363 23.07 -4.41 -10.07
CA GLY A 363 22.85 -5.82 -10.41
C GLY A 363 23.43 -6.82 -9.41
N ASP A 364 24.23 -6.37 -8.44
CA ASP A 364 24.78 -7.26 -7.42
C ASP A 364 23.72 -7.66 -6.38
N ASN A 365 23.82 -8.91 -5.94
CA ASN A 365 23.15 -9.39 -4.73
C ASN A 365 24.22 -9.69 -3.68
N ILE A 366 24.13 -9.02 -2.53
CA ILE A 366 25.20 -9.04 -1.54
C ILE A 366 24.67 -8.92 -0.11
N GLU A 367 25.31 -9.63 0.81
CA GLU A 367 25.09 -9.45 2.24
C GLU A 367 25.82 -8.19 2.74
N MET A 368 25.13 -7.36 3.51
CA MET A 368 25.67 -6.09 4.05
C MET A 368 25.30 -5.95 5.53
N GLU A 369 26.20 -5.32 6.27
CA GLU A 369 25.94 -4.83 7.62
C GLU A 369 25.40 -3.40 7.54
N ILE A 370 24.26 -3.14 8.20
CA ILE A 370 23.55 -1.85 8.16
C ILE A 370 23.40 -1.32 9.57
N THR A 371 23.73 -0.04 9.77
CA THR A 371 23.53 0.69 11.01
C THR A 371 22.62 1.89 10.76
N LEU A 372 21.45 1.91 11.37
CA LEU A 372 20.46 2.99 11.29
C LEU A 372 20.76 4.07 12.33
N ILE A 373 20.40 5.32 12.02
CA ILE A 373 20.54 6.44 12.96
C ILE A 373 19.40 6.49 14.01
N THR A 374 18.31 5.75 13.76
CA THR A 374 17.13 5.70 14.63
C THR A 374 16.65 4.25 14.72
N PRO A 375 16.30 3.75 15.92
CA PRO A 375 15.86 2.37 16.08
C PRO A 375 14.50 2.12 15.41
N ILE A 376 14.36 0.97 14.77
CA ILE A 376 13.15 0.51 14.09
C ILE A 376 12.67 -0.78 14.76
N ALA A 377 11.36 -0.91 14.97
CA ALA A 377 10.76 -2.17 15.37
C ALA A 377 11.01 -3.22 14.28
N MET A 378 11.85 -4.22 14.58
CA MET A 378 12.42 -5.11 13.57
C MET A 378 12.36 -6.57 14.01
N ASP A 379 12.08 -7.44 13.04
CA ASP A 379 12.22 -8.88 13.12
C ASP A 379 13.06 -9.36 11.93
N GLU A 380 13.68 -10.53 12.04
CA GLU A 380 14.28 -11.23 10.90
C GLU A 380 13.23 -11.50 9.81
N GLY A 381 13.62 -11.37 8.55
CA GLY A 381 12.72 -11.47 7.42
C GLY A 381 12.00 -10.18 7.05
N LEU A 382 12.18 -9.08 7.80
CA LEU A 382 11.60 -7.78 7.46
C LEU A 382 12.22 -7.26 6.15
N ARG A 383 11.36 -6.95 5.18
CA ARG A 383 11.77 -6.36 3.89
C ARG A 383 11.89 -4.85 4.00
N PHE A 384 12.80 -4.29 3.21
CA PHE A 384 12.97 -2.84 3.09
C PHE A 384 13.44 -2.43 1.69
N ALA A 385 13.18 -1.16 1.36
CA ALA A 385 13.72 -0.53 0.17
C ALA A 385 14.81 0.48 0.54
N ILE A 386 15.81 0.63 -0.30
CA ILE A 386 16.86 1.65 -0.19
C ILE A 386 16.61 2.70 -1.26
N ARG A 387 16.56 3.96 -0.86
CA ARG A 387 16.28 5.08 -1.78
C ARG A 387 17.32 6.18 -1.67
N GLU A 388 17.62 6.80 -2.80
CA GLU A 388 18.51 7.95 -2.92
C GLU A 388 17.98 8.91 -3.99
N GLY A 389 17.96 10.21 -3.72
CA GLY A 389 17.60 11.22 -4.71
C GLY A 389 16.22 11.02 -5.35
N GLY A 390 15.24 10.49 -4.60
CA GLY A 390 13.88 10.22 -5.09
C GLY A 390 13.72 8.91 -5.86
N ARG A 391 14.76 8.07 -5.96
CA ARG A 391 14.73 6.78 -6.67
C ARG A 391 14.97 5.62 -5.72
N THR A 392 14.35 4.49 -6.00
CA THR A 392 14.71 3.22 -5.36
C THR A 392 15.97 2.68 -6.02
N VAL A 393 17.00 2.41 -5.21
CA VAL A 393 18.32 1.99 -5.70
C VAL A 393 18.67 0.56 -5.32
N ALA A 394 18.00 0.03 -4.29
CA ALA A 394 18.16 -1.36 -3.88
C ALA A 394 16.95 -1.82 -3.05
N SER A 395 16.84 -3.11 -2.88
CA SER A 395 15.89 -3.76 -1.95
C SER A 395 16.61 -4.81 -1.13
N GLY A 396 16.15 -5.01 0.10
CA GLY A 396 16.77 -5.99 0.98
C GLY A 396 15.81 -6.64 1.97
N VAL A 397 16.33 -7.67 2.62
CA VAL A 397 15.66 -8.41 3.68
C VAL A 397 16.59 -8.48 4.88
N VAL A 398 16.08 -8.23 6.07
CA VAL A 398 16.83 -8.41 7.33
C VAL A 398 17.11 -9.89 7.52
N HIS A 399 18.40 -10.25 7.52
CA HIS A 399 18.84 -11.63 7.67
C HIS A 399 19.06 -11.99 9.15
N SER A 400 19.76 -11.12 9.88
CA SER A 400 20.02 -11.31 11.31
C SER A 400 20.16 -9.95 12.02
N ILE A 401 19.74 -9.91 13.27
CA ILE A 401 19.81 -8.70 14.11
C ILE A 401 21.09 -8.79 14.95
N ILE A 402 21.87 -7.71 15.00
CA ILE A 402 23.10 -7.60 15.78
C ILE A 402 22.83 -6.84 17.08
N GLU A 403 22.13 -5.67 17.02
CA GLU A 403 21.79 -4.83 18.18
C GLU A 403 20.50 -4.02 17.94
#